data_1e48c190ddccb181281dc9fcc891fcba
#
_entry.id   1e48c190ddccb181281dc9fcc891fcba
#
_cell.length_a   1.000
_cell.length_b   1.000
_cell.length_c   1.000
_cell.angle_alpha   90.00
_cell.angle_beta   90.00
_cell.angle_gamma   90.00
#
_symmetry.space_group_name_H-M   'P 1'
#
loop_
_entity.id
_entity.type
_entity.pdbx_description
1 polymer ?
#
loop_
_entity_poly.entity_id
_entity_poly.type
_entity_poly.pdbx_seq_one_letter_code
_entity_poly.pdbx_strand_id
1 'polypeptide(L)'
;MKSFVIIISVFIILGSVGWHFRANIIFEIYPLIIEARGYGEKSELSLKEINGVEIMEVKNALVPNDEQMKGFMEGDIDTPIYMVNLLKFKDKAEYEDGRETNLTGEEAYLIYGQEVQGHLKKVGAEPIFSGRVERLMLGEVGELWDVIAIAKYPSRKAMMEMIMDADYRESEKHRAAGLKGQLNIETKTGECDW
;
A
#
# COMPACT_ATOMS: atom_id res chain seq x y z
N MET A 1 -26.21 32.83 -1.60
CA MET A 1 -27.41 32.62 -0.77
C MET A 1 -28.22 31.36 -1.12
N LYS A 2 -28.41 30.97 -2.39
CA LYS A 2 -29.17 29.75 -2.75
C LYS A 2 -28.52 28.45 -2.31
N SER A 3 -27.19 28.35 -2.31
CA SER A 3 -26.46 27.12 -1.90
C SER A 3 -26.53 26.81 -0.40
N PHE A 4 -26.64 27.85 0.44
CA PHE A 4 -26.72 27.67 1.90
C PHE A 4 -28.07 27.11 2.35
N VAL A 5 -29.14 27.45 1.65
CA VAL A 5 -30.51 26.99 1.95
C VAL A 5 -30.67 25.50 1.61
N ILE A 6 -30.02 25.02 0.54
CA ILE A 6 -30.07 23.59 0.13
C ILE A 6 -29.36 22.71 1.15
N ILE A 7 -28.23 23.13 1.71
CA ILE A 7 -27.47 22.35 2.71
C ILE A 7 -28.26 22.22 4.01
N ILE A 8 -28.94 23.25 4.47
CA ILE A 8 -29.76 23.20 5.70
C ILE A 8 -30.96 22.28 5.51
N SER A 9 -31.60 22.31 4.33
CA SER A 9 -32.75 21.45 4.03
C SER A 9 -32.39 19.95 4.00
N VAL A 10 -31.21 19.61 3.51
CA VAL A 10 -30.69 18.22 3.51
C VAL A 10 -30.44 17.70 4.92
N PHE A 11 -29.87 18.51 5.82
CA PHE A 11 -29.64 18.11 7.21
C PHE A 11 -30.94 17.87 8.00
N ILE A 12 -32.00 18.64 7.72
CA ILE A 12 -33.30 18.48 8.39
C ILE A 12 -33.99 17.18 7.93
N ILE A 13 -33.89 16.81 6.65
CA ILE A 13 -34.47 15.57 6.11
C ILE A 13 -33.73 14.34 6.67
N LEU A 14 -32.39 14.39 6.80
CA LEU A 14 -31.59 13.30 7.35
C LEU A 14 -31.83 13.04 8.86
N GLY A 15 -32.38 14.00 9.59
CA GLY A 15 -32.74 13.87 11.00
C GLY A 15 -33.90 12.91 11.28
N SER A 16 -34.82 12.73 10.30
CA SER A 16 -36.09 12.02 10.47
C SER A 16 -36.15 10.64 9.83
N VAL A 17 -35.09 10.17 9.13
CA VAL A 17 -35.09 8.93 8.34
C VAL A 17 -34.15 7.88 8.96
N GLY A 18 -34.57 6.61 8.97
CA GLY A 18 -33.81 5.49 9.53
C GLY A 18 -32.44 5.27 8.87
N TRP A 19 -31.51 4.66 9.62
CA TRP A 19 -30.08 4.55 9.25
C TRP A 19 -29.82 3.97 7.82
N HIS A 20 -30.57 2.97 7.40
CA HIS A 20 -30.43 2.36 6.06
C HIS A 20 -30.82 3.32 4.92
N PHE A 21 -31.79 4.18 5.15
CA PHE A 21 -32.23 5.19 4.17
C PHE A 21 -31.23 6.35 4.05
N ARG A 22 -30.49 6.64 5.14
CA ARG A 22 -29.47 7.70 5.16
C ARG A 22 -28.26 7.38 4.27
N ALA A 23 -27.84 6.12 4.26
CA ALA A 23 -26.72 5.69 3.42
C ALA A 23 -27.01 5.90 1.92
N ASN A 24 -28.19 5.47 1.44
CA ASN A 24 -28.55 5.61 0.03
C ASN A 24 -28.69 7.08 -0.40
N ILE A 25 -29.29 7.92 0.44
CA ILE A 25 -29.41 9.36 0.15
C ILE A 25 -28.03 10.03 0.08
N ILE A 26 -27.10 9.66 0.93
CA ILE A 26 -25.72 10.18 0.89
C ILE A 26 -25.04 9.82 -0.43
N PHE A 27 -25.18 8.57 -0.90
CA PHE A 27 -24.62 8.14 -2.18
C PHE A 27 -25.21 8.86 -3.40
N GLU A 28 -26.50 9.23 -3.36
CA GLU A 28 -27.13 9.98 -4.45
C GLU A 28 -26.81 11.48 -4.42
N ILE A 29 -26.67 12.08 -3.24
CA ILE A 29 -26.47 13.53 -3.09
C ILE A 29 -24.99 13.90 -3.11
N TYR A 30 -24.08 13.01 -2.72
CA TYR A 30 -22.66 13.29 -2.66
C TYR A 30 -22.05 13.76 -3.99
N PRO A 31 -22.36 13.15 -5.16
CA PRO A 31 -21.93 13.67 -6.46
C PRO A 31 -22.39 15.11 -6.74
N LEU A 32 -23.64 15.43 -6.39
CA LEU A 32 -24.20 16.77 -6.57
C LEU A 32 -23.53 17.82 -5.67
N ILE A 33 -23.11 17.43 -4.47
CA ILE A 33 -22.35 18.31 -3.56
C ILE A 33 -20.94 18.56 -4.10
N ILE A 34 -20.30 17.55 -4.68
CA ILE A 34 -18.98 17.68 -5.30
C ILE A 34 -19.04 18.61 -6.52
N GLU A 35 -20.00 18.41 -7.40
CA GLU A 35 -20.23 19.27 -8.56
C GLU A 35 -20.53 20.73 -8.15
N ALA A 36 -21.38 20.92 -7.14
CA ALA A 36 -21.72 22.26 -6.62
C ALA A 36 -20.53 22.97 -5.95
N ARG A 37 -19.50 22.26 -5.52
CA ARG A 37 -18.24 22.79 -4.97
C ARG A 37 -17.14 23.01 -6.01
N GLY A 38 -17.42 22.72 -7.30
CA GLY A 38 -16.43 22.87 -8.38
C GLY A 38 -15.34 21.80 -8.39
N TYR A 39 -15.52 20.70 -7.67
CA TYR A 39 -14.58 19.57 -7.69
C TYR A 39 -14.76 18.64 -8.90
N GLY A 40 -15.79 18.88 -9.73
CA GLY A 40 -16.12 18.06 -10.90
C GLY A 40 -15.55 18.52 -12.23
N GLU A 41 -15.02 19.74 -12.33
CA GLU A 41 -14.37 20.20 -13.55
C GLU A 41 -12.93 19.64 -13.60
N LYS A 42 -12.71 18.70 -14.53
CA LYS A 42 -11.35 18.36 -14.99
C LYS A 42 -10.74 19.60 -15.63
N SER A 43 -10.08 20.45 -14.84
CA SER A 43 -9.14 21.38 -15.42
C SER A 43 -8.01 20.55 -16.02
N GLU A 44 -7.66 20.79 -17.28
CA GLU A 44 -6.38 20.41 -17.90
C GLU A 44 -5.22 21.18 -17.24
N LEU A 45 -5.15 21.15 -15.92
CA LEU A 45 -4.00 21.58 -15.17
C LEU A 45 -2.94 20.52 -15.36
N SER A 46 -1.80 20.91 -15.91
CA SER A 46 -0.62 20.08 -15.99
C SER A 46 -0.44 19.42 -14.61
N LEU A 47 -0.21 18.11 -14.58
CA LEU A 47 -0.10 17.26 -13.39
C LEU A 47 0.96 17.68 -12.34
N LYS A 48 1.46 18.92 -12.41
CA LYS A 48 2.50 19.45 -11.52
C LYS A 48 1.99 20.26 -10.33
N GLU A 49 0.72 20.68 -10.30
CA GLU A 49 0.20 21.49 -9.19
C GLU A 49 -1.29 21.23 -8.96
N ILE A 50 -1.64 20.26 -8.16
CA ILE A 50 -2.97 20.16 -7.56
C ILE A 50 -2.90 20.77 -6.15
N ASN A 51 -3.49 21.95 -5.96
CA ASN A 51 -3.63 22.66 -4.68
C ASN A 51 -2.31 23.00 -3.96
N GLY A 52 -1.22 23.27 -4.68
CA GLY A 52 0.08 23.61 -4.07
C GLY A 52 0.77 22.42 -3.39
N VAL A 53 0.29 21.19 -3.60
CA VAL A 53 0.95 19.97 -3.17
C VAL A 53 1.83 19.48 -4.32
N GLU A 54 3.13 19.39 -4.07
CA GLU A 54 4.07 18.79 -5.01
C GLU A 54 3.72 17.32 -5.23
N ILE A 55 3.64 16.90 -6.50
CA ILE A 55 3.34 15.49 -6.83
C ILE A 55 4.54 14.64 -6.38
N MET A 56 4.30 13.71 -5.45
CA MET A 56 5.28 12.71 -5.08
C MET A 56 5.51 11.75 -6.26
N GLU A 57 6.74 11.74 -6.78
CA GLU A 57 7.14 10.73 -7.75
C GLU A 57 7.32 9.39 -7.04
N VAL A 58 6.65 8.36 -7.53
CA VAL A 58 6.72 7.01 -6.98
C VAL A 58 7.44 6.08 -7.95
N LYS A 59 8.49 5.41 -7.46
CA LYS A 59 9.26 4.44 -8.22
C LYS A 59 9.34 3.11 -7.45
N ASN A 60 8.68 2.09 -7.98
CA ASN A 60 8.78 0.73 -7.44
C ASN A 60 10.16 0.11 -7.72
N ALA A 61 10.61 -0.77 -6.81
CA ALA A 61 11.86 -1.52 -6.96
C ALA A 61 11.70 -2.95 -6.41
N LEU A 62 12.64 -3.84 -6.74
CA LEU A 62 12.70 -5.21 -6.19
C LEU A 62 13.76 -5.33 -5.10
N VAL A 63 14.79 -4.49 -5.16
CA VAL A 63 15.91 -4.45 -4.22
C VAL A 63 16.18 -3.01 -3.80
N PRO A 64 16.66 -2.78 -2.56
CA PRO A 64 17.08 -1.46 -2.13
C PRO A 64 18.34 -1.01 -2.89
N ASN A 65 18.50 0.30 -3.07
CA ASN A 65 19.76 0.88 -3.52
C ASN A 65 20.75 1.03 -2.33
N ASP A 66 21.99 1.41 -2.64
CA ASP A 66 23.07 1.52 -1.64
C ASP A 66 22.76 2.56 -0.55
N GLU A 67 22.13 3.68 -0.90
CA GLU A 67 21.74 4.72 0.05
C GLU A 67 20.65 4.24 1.01
N GLN A 68 19.63 3.54 0.49
CA GLN A 68 18.56 2.94 1.29
C GLN A 68 19.12 1.87 2.23
N MET A 69 20.01 1.00 1.74
CA MET A 69 20.65 -0.01 2.56
C MET A 69 21.52 0.60 3.65
N LYS A 70 22.32 1.62 3.32
CA LYS A 70 23.13 2.34 4.28
C LYS A 70 22.26 2.97 5.38
N GLY A 71 21.21 3.72 5.01
CA GLY A 71 20.30 4.33 5.98
C GLY A 71 19.58 3.31 6.86
N PHE A 72 19.24 2.14 6.32
CA PHE A 72 18.62 1.03 7.10
C PHE A 72 19.58 0.45 8.15
N MET A 73 20.88 0.48 7.92
CA MET A 73 21.91 -0.03 8.83
C MET A 73 22.41 1.03 9.84
N GLU A 74 22.01 2.29 9.69
CA GLU A 74 22.43 3.38 10.57
C GLU A 74 21.42 3.61 11.72
N GLY A 75 21.93 4.16 12.84
CA GLY A 75 21.13 4.54 13.99
C GLY A 75 20.68 3.35 14.85
N ASP A 76 19.46 3.42 15.36
CA ASP A 76 18.91 2.37 16.22
C ASP A 76 18.40 1.18 15.38
N ILE A 77 19.13 0.07 15.48
CA ILE A 77 18.84 -1.16 14.76
C ILE A 77 18.17 -2.25 15.62
N ASP A 78 17.97 -1.98 16.92
CA ASP A 78 17.52 -2.97 17.90
C ASP A 78 16.05 -2.79 18.33
N THR A 79 15.39 -1.69 17.93
CA THR A 79 13.97 -1.47 18.23
C THR A 79 13.03 -2.12 17.21
N PRO A 80 11.79 -2.49 17.62
CA PRO A 80 10.80 -3.05 16.72
C PRO A 80 10.44 -2.12 15.56
N ILE A 81 10.29 -2.71 14.38
CA ILE A 81 9.88 -2.03 13.15
C ILE A 81 8.69 -2.73 12.51
N TYR A 82 7.90 -1.97 11.74
CA TYR A 82 6.82 -2.50 10.91
C TYR A 82 7.15 -2.16 9.45
N MET A 83 7.25 -3.20 8.63
CA MET A 83 7.53 -3.06 7.21
C MET A 83 6.23 -3.12 6.42
N VAL A 84 5.84 -1.97 5.87
CA VAL A 84 4.66 -1.84 4.99
C VAL A 84 5.11 -2.12 3.57
N ASN A 85 4.56 -3.17 2.98
CA ASN A 85 4.84 -3.58 1.61
C ASN A 85 3.64 -3.24 0.73
N LEU A 86 3.85 -2.45 -0.30
CA LEU A 86 2.91 -2.20 -1.37
C LEU A 86 3.39 -2.99 -2.59
N LEU A 87 2.65 -4.03 -2.97
CA LEU A 87 3.08 -5.07 -3.90
C LEU A 87 2.38 -4.92 -5.25
N LYS A 88 3.16 -4.94 -6.34
CA LYS A 88 2.67 -4.98 -7.72
C LYS A 88 3.14 -6.26 -8.39
N PHE A 89 2.21 -7.07 -8.88
CA PHE A 89 2.52 -8.34 -9.53
C PHE A 89 2.78 -8.18 -11.04
N LYS A 90 3.59 -9.09 -11.58
CA LYS A 90 3.68 -9.33 -13.03
C LYS A 90 2.46 -10.12 -13.50
N ASP A 91 2.08 -9.98 -14.77
CA ASP A 91 1.04 -10.83 -15.38
C ASP A 91 1.47 -12.29 -15.43
N LYS A 92 2.75 -12.55 -15.74
CA LYS A 92 3.38 -13.87 -15.74
C LYS A 92 4.67 -13.82 -14.93
N ALA A 93 4.90 -14.87 -14.13
CA ALA A 93 6.14 -14.99 -13.35
C ALA A 93 7.35 -15.19 -14.28
N GLU A 94 8.46 -14.55 -13.92
CA GLU A 94 9.74 -14.63 -14.65
C GLU A 94 10.86 -14.89 -13.65
N TYR A 95 11.39 -16.12 -13.68
CA TYR A 95 12.50 -16.52 -12.83
C TYR A 95 13.84 -16.14 -13.46
N GLU A 96 14.76 -15.60 -12.66
CA GLU A 96 16.09 -15.16 -13.13
C GLU A 96 16.94 -16.30 -13.68
N ASP A 97 16.71 -17.53 -13.22
CA ASP A 97 17.42 -18.72 -13.72
C ASP A 97 16.90 -19.23 -15.07
N GLY A 98 15.92 -18.52 -15.66
CA GLY A 98 15.38 -18.83 -16.98
C GLY A 98 14.47 -20.06 -17.04
N ARG A 99 14.07 -20.63 -15.88
CA ARG A 99 13.11 -21.74 -15.88
C ARG A 99 11.78 -21.31 -16.49
N GLU A 100 11.21 -22.16 -17.31
CA GLU A 100 9.87 -21.93 -17.82
C GLU A 100 8.83 -22.18 -16.72
N THR A 101 7.81 -21.33 -16.70
CA THR A 101 6.68 -21.46 -15.79
C THR A 101 5.40 -20.96 -16.44
N ASN A 102 4.27 -21.54 -16.01
CA ASN A 102 2.93 -21.05 -16.40
C ASN A 102 2.27 -20.25 -15.26
N LEU A 103 2.98 -20.02 -14.15
CA LEU A 103 2.47 -19.25 -13.03
C LEU A 103 2.28 -17.78 -13.43
N THR A 104 1.22 -17.17 -12.93
CA THR A 104 1.10 -15.72 -12.85
C THR A 104 2.09 -15.17 -11.83
N GLY A 105 2.35 -13.86 -11.86
CA GLY A 105 3.18 -13.21 -10.85
C GLY A 105 2.62 -13.39 -9.43
N GLU A 106 1.30 -13.30 -9.29
CA GLU A 106 0.63 -13.51 -8.00
C GLU A 106 0.81 -14.96 -7.49
N GLU A 107 0.63 -15.96 -8.35
CA GLU A 107 0.81 -17.36 -7.96
C GLU A 107 2.24 -17.66 -7.51
N ALA A 108 3.25 -17.13 -8.21
CA ALA A 108 4.64 -17.23 -7.77
C ALA A 108 4.86 -16.55 -6.41
N TYR A 109 4.30 -15.35 -6.21
CA TYR A 109 4.39 -14.65 -4.94
C TYR A 109 3.67 -15.38 -3.80
N LEU A 110 2.59 -16.11 -4.07
CA LEU A 110 1.90 -16.94 -3.07
C LEU A 110 2.78 -18.09 -2.56
N ILE A 111 3.64 -18.68 -3.40
CA ILE A 111 4.64 -19.67 -2.96
C ILE A 111 5.57 -19.02 -1.94
N TYR A 112 6.15 -17.87 -2.28
CA TYR A 112 6.96 -17.10 -1.34
C TYR A 112 6.19 -16.78 -0.05
N GLY A 113 4.94 -16.35 -0.16
CA GLY A 113 4.08 -15.99 0.98
C GLY A 113 3.86 -17.15 1.96
N GLN A 114 3.81 -18.38 1.47
CA GLN A 114 3.73 -19.58 2.31
C GLN A 114 5.06 -19.89 2.99
N GLU A 115 6.16 -19.85 2.25
CA GLU A 115 7.49 -20.19 2.73
C GLU A 115 8.02 -19.16 3.73
N VAL A 116 7.80 -17.85 3.48
CA VAL A 116 8.29 -16.76 4.32
C VAL A 116 7.75 -16.81 5.76
N GLN A 117 6.60 -17.45 6.00
CA GLN A 117 6.06 -17.63 7.36
C GLN A 117 7.06 -18.32 8.28
N GLY A 118 7.75 -19.36 7.76
CA GLY A 118 8.79 -20.06 8.50
C GLY A 118 10.00 -19.18 8.80
N HIS A 119 10.42 -18.38 7.84
CA HIS A 119 11.55 -17.45 7.99
C HIS A 119 11.25 -16.33 8.97
N LEU A 120 10.07 -15.72 8.89
CA LEU A 120 9.60 -14.71 9.86
C LEU A 120 9.66 -15.29 11.29
N LYS A 121 9.11 -16.48 11.48
CA LYS A 121 9.11 -17.14 12.80
C LYS A 121 10.51 -17.39 13.35
N LYS A 122 11.48 -17.77 12.49
CA LYS A 122 12.89 -18.01 12.92
C LYS A 122 13.49 -16.76 13.59
N VAL A 123 13.17 -15.57 13.11
CA VAL A 123 13.71 -14.29 13.60
C VAL A 123 12.79 -13.57 14.57
N GLY A 124 11.69 -14.21 15.01
CA GLY A 124 10.71 -13.62 15.91
C GLY A 124 9.83 -12.53 15.29
N ALA A 125 9.77 -12.49 13.96
CA ALA A 125 8.90 -11.61 13.22
C ALA A 125 7.52 -12.24 13.00
N GLU A 126 6.52 -11.40 12.74
CA GLU A 126 5.14 -11.82 12.54
C GLU A 126 4.43 -11.01 11.45
N PRO A 127 3.58 -11.65 10.62
CA PRO A 127 2.69 -10.91 9.73
C PRO A 127 1.58 -10.26 10.56
N ILE A 128 1.34 -8.96 10.31
CA ILE A 128 0.33 -8.16 11.03
C ILE A 128 -0.93 -7.99 10.18
N PHE A 129 -0.76 -7.76 8.87
CA PHE A 129 -1.86 -7.50 7.96
C PHE A 129 -1.51 -7.94 6.55
N SER A 130 -2.50 -8.42 5.81
CA SER A 130 -2.43 -8.57 4.36
C SER A 130 -3.81 -8.34 3.76
N GLY A 131 -3.89 -7.56 2.67
CA GLY A 131 -5.15 -7.28 2.01
C GLY A 131 -4.96 -6.85 0.56
N ARG A 132 -5.94 -7.20 -0.29
CA ARG A 132 -6.01 -6.71 -1.66
C ARG A 132 -6.34 -5.22 -1.68
N VAL A 133 -5.72 -4.50 -2.61
CA VAL A 133 -6.07 -3.11 -2.89
C VAL A 133 -7.31 -3.10 -3.77
N GLU A 134 -8.40 -2.54 -3.26
CA GLU A 134 -9.67 -2.49 -3.98
C GLU A 134 -9.80 -1.22 -4.85
N ARG A 135 -9.39 -0.08 -4.30
CA ARG A 135 -9.52 1.21 -4.97
C ARG A 135 -8.70 2.31 -4.29
N LEU A 136 -8.38 3.32 -5.05
CA LEU A 136 -7.87 4.58 -4.52
C LEU A 136 -9.07 5.47 -4.18
N MET A 137 -9.18 5.89 -2.92
CA MET A 137 -10.26 6.77 -2.47
C MET A 137 -9.87 8.25 -2.54
N LEU A 138 -8.58 8.54 -2.41
CA LEU A 138 -8.05 9.90 -2.39
C LEU A 138 -6.66 9.92 -3.04
N GLY A 139 -6.37 10.96 -3.79
CA GLY A 139 -5.10 11.15 -4.48
C GLY A 139 -5.08 10.52 -5.87
N GLU A 140 -3.91 10.54 -6.51
CA GLU A 140 -3.70 9.99 -7.85
C GLU A 140 -2.38 9.21 -7.89
N VAL A 141 -2.39 8.07 -8.55
CA VAL A 141 -1.19 7.28 -8.86
C VAL A 141 -1.33 6.73 -10.28
N GLY A 142 -0.22 6.56 -11.00
CA GLY A 142 -0.25 6.05 -12.37
C GLY A 142 -0.76 4.61 -12.47
N GLU A 143 -0.44 3.79 -11.48
CA GLU A 143 -0.87 2.38 -11.38
C GLU A 143 -0.98 2.00 -9.90
N LEU A 144 -2.12 1.43 -9.48
CA LEU A 144 -2.30 0.94 -8.11
C LEU A 144 -1.52 -0.36 -7.88
N TRP A 145 -1.09 -0.56 -6.65
CA TRP A 145 -0.60 -1.84 -6.17
C TRP A 145 -1.75 -2.85 -6.06
N ASP A 146 -1.41 -4.13 -6.06
CA ASP A 146 -2.39 -5.22 -6.01
C ASP A 146 -2.67 -5.66 -4.58
N VAL A 147 -1.63 -5.63 -3.72
CA VAL A 147 -1.70 -6.09 -2.32
C VAL A 147 -0.92 -5.16 -1.41
N ILE A 148 -1.42 -4.97 -0.20
CA ILE A 148 -0.69 -4.42 0.94
C ILE A 148 -0.41 -5.55 1.92
N ALA A 149 0.84 -5.67 2.39
CA ALA A 149 1.23 -6.58 3.44
C ALA A 149 2.08 -5.86 4.48
N ILE A 150 1.83 -6.12 5.77
CA ILE A 150 2.59 -5.53 6.87
C ILE A 150 3.16 -6.65 7.73
N ALA A 151 4.48 -6.62 7.93
CA ALA A 151 5.18 -7.51 8.84
C ALA A 151 5.86 -6.71 9.94
N LYS A 152 5.77 -7.20 11.18
CA LYS A 152 6.49 -6.66 12.33
C LYS A 152 7.73 -7.48 12.56
N TYR A 153 8.85 -6.81 12.70
CA TYR A 153 10.13 -7.42 13.10
C TYR A 153 10.53 -6.91 14.49
N PRO A 154 11.17 -7.75 15.32
CA PRO A 154 11.70 -7.29 16.62
C PRO A 154 12.73 -6.17 16.46
N SER A 155 13.42 -6.11 15.32
CA SER A 155 14.45 -5.11 15.01
C SER A 155 14.84 -5.14 13.54
N ARG A 156 15.53 -4.11 13.05
CA ARG A 156 16.19 -4.13 11.74
C ARG A 156 17.21 -5.28 11.64
N LYS A 157 17.91 -5.54 12.74
CA LYS A 157 18.89 -6.64 12.83
C LYS A 157 18.22 -7.99 12.56
N ALA A 158 17.06 -8.28 13.18
CA ALA A 158 16.31 -9.51 12.94
C ALA A 158 15.88 -9.65 11.47
N MET A 159 15.44 -8.54 10.83
CA MET A 159 15.13 -8.54 9.39
C MET A 159 16.36 -8.86 8.55
N MET A 160 17.52 -8.28 8.87
CA MET A 160 18.78 -8.54 8.15
C MET A 160 19.24 -9.99 8.34
N GLU A 161 19.11 -10.55 9.54
CA GLU A 161 19.39 -11.98 9.80
C GLU A 161 18.54 -12.89 8.90
N MET A 162 17.26 -12.59 8.71
CA MET A 162 16.40 -13.33 7.80
C MET A 162 16.85 -13.19 6.35
N ILE A 163 17.14 -11.97 5.87
CA ILE A 163 17.54 -11.71 4.47
C ILE A 163 18.86 -12.40 4.13
N MET A 164 19.76 -12.55 5.11
CA MET A 164 21.06 -13.22 4.94
C MET A 164 20.98 -14.74 5.03
N ASP A 165 19.87 -15.32 5.50
CA ASP A 165 19.67 -16.76 5.59
C ASP A 165 19.63 -17.39 4.18
N ALA A 166 20.36 -18.47 3.97
CA ALA A 166 20.44 -19.15 2.68
C ALA A 166 19.09 -19.74 2.23
N ASP A 167 18.32 -20.28 3.19
CA ASP A 167 17.01 -20.85 2.90
C ASP A 167 16.03 -19.75 2.48
N TYR A 168 16.10 -18.56 3.13
CA TYR A 168 15.29 -17.42 2.74
C TYR A 168 15.57 -16.98 1.30
N ARG A 169 16.83 -16.97 0.88
CA ARG A 169 17.21 -16.60 -0.50
C ARG A 169 16.63 -17.52 -1.55
N GLU A 170 16.44 -18.81 -1.23
CA GLU A 170 15.74 -19.72 -2.12
C GLU A 170 14.26 -19.35 -2.27
N SER A 171 13.60 -19.06 -1.16
CA SER A 171 12.20 -18.59 -1.16
C SER A 171 12.04 -17.22 -1.86
N GLU A 172 13.01 -16.32 -1.71
CA GLU A 172 12.99 -14.99 -2.33
C GLU A 172 12.94 -15.04 -3.87
N LYS A 173 13.43 -16.09 -4.50
CA LYS A 173 13.35 -16.29 -5.96
C LYS A 173 11.89 -16.25 -6.44
N HIS A 174 10.96 -16.79 -5.66
CA HIS A 174 9.53 -16.77 -5.98
C HIS A 174 8.95 -15.33 -5.85
N ARG A 175 9.42 -14.58 -4.85
CA ARG A 175 9.08 -13.17 -4.69
C ARG A 175 9.57 -12.35 -5.88
N ALA A 176 10.84 -12.47 -6.25
CA ALA A 176 11.45 -11.74 -7.37
C ALA A 176 10.79 -12.12 -8.70
N ALA A 177 10.48 -13.40 -8.91
CA ALA A 177 9.81 -13.86 -10.12
C ALA A 177 8.40 -13.28 -10.26
N GLY A 178 7.66 -13.13 -9.14
CA GLY A 178 6.27 -12.70 -9.15
C GLY A 178 6.05 -11.19 -9.18
N LEU A 179 6.98 -10.40 -8.65
CA LEU A 179 6.80 -8.95 -8.51
C LEU A 179 7.25 -8.17 -9.75
N LYS A 180 6.39 -7.29 -10.24
CA LYS A 180 6.73 -6.19 -11.14
C LYS A 180 7.52 -5.11 -10.40
N GLY A 181 7.21 -4.93 -9.11
CA GLY A 181 7.89 -4.04 -8.19
C GLY A 181 7.12 -3.86 -6.89
N GLN A 182 7.76 -3.19 -5.95
CA GLN A 182 7.13 -2.86 -4.67
C GLN A 182 7.68 -1.56 -4.08
N LEU A 183 6.94 -1.00 -3.12
CA LEU A 183 7.50 -0.14 -2.09
C LEU A 183 7.59 -0.95 -0.79
N ASN A 184 8.68 -0.77 -0.07
CA ASN A 184 8.87 -1.34 1.26
C ASN A 184 9.21 -0.18 2.20
N ILE A 185 8.25 0.17 3.08
CA ILE A 185 8.32 1.36 3.91
C ILE A 185 8.45 0.94 5.38
N GLU A 186 9.55 1.34 6.00
CA GLU A 186 9.73 1.16 7.43
C GLU A 186 8.87 2.15 8.21
N THR A 187 8.17 1.65 9.24
CA THR A 187 7.44 2.46 10.20
C THR A 187 7.72 2.00 11.62
N LYS A 188 7.55 2.90 12.59
CA LYS A 188 7.64 2.62 14.03
C LYS A 188 6.31 2.99 14.70
N THR A 189 5.96 2.30 15.78
CA THR A 189 4.78 2.67 16.59
C THR A 189 5.13 3.76 17.59
N GLY A 190 4.14 4.58 17.97
CA GLY A 190 4.18 5.39 19.17
C GLY A 190 4.61 6.85 19.02
N GLU A 191 4.80 7.35 17.79
CA GLU A 191 5.15 8.76 17.57
C GLU A 191 4.01 9.60 16.94
N CYS A 192 2.84 8.99 16.74
CA CYS A 192 1.65 9.71 16.28
C CYS A 192 0.59 9.64 17.38
N ASP A 193 0.35 10.74 18.06
CA ASP A 193 -0.77 10.92 18.99
C ASP A 193 -2.05 11.19 18.17
N TRP A 194 -2.77 10.13 17.84
CA TRP A 194 -4.11 10.21 17.24
C TRP A 194 -5.20 10.17 18.29
#